data_07f17fccd9eac137c34f53ce26da5484
#
_entry.id   07f17fccd9eac137c34f53ce26da5484
#
_cell.length_a   1.000
_cell.length_b   1.000
_cell.length_c   1.000
_cell.angle_alpha   90.00
_cell.angle_beta   90.00
_cell.angle_gamma   90.00
#
_symmetry.space_group_name_H-M   'P 1'
#
loop_
_entity.id
_entity.type
_entity.pdbx_description
1 polymer ?
#
loop_
_entity_poly.entity_id
_entity_poly.type
_entity_poly.pdbx_seq_one_letter_code
_entity_poly.pdbx_strand_id
1 'polypeptide(L)'
;MADAEVKARVEQVYREDSRRILATLIRLLGDFDLAEEALHEAFFVAVERWQRDGVPDNPRTWLVSAGRFKAIDVLRRRARFKASRPWLLAQVEELEQAQWSDDDVEDDRLRLMFTCCHPALAADAQVPLTLREVCDLTTEEIARAFLCAPATIAQRIVRAKAKIRDAKIPYQVPSLSELPERLDSVLRVIYLVFNEGYSASDGAQVVREDLTREAIRLGRLLMELLPEPEVMGLLALMLLHESRRAARTSPEGELILLENQDRTRWDAQLIAEGGALVERALTTRRFGPYCLQAAIAAVHAEAPMADETDWAQIVGLYDVLLRVTPSPVIELNRAVAVAKRDGALAGLTLIEGILERGELQDYHLAHSARAEFCRQLGRTDEARTAYARALELTRQAPERRFIEGRLRELG
;
A
#
# COMPACT_ATOMS: atom_id res chain seq x y z
N MET A 1 34.19 14.36 -21.20
CA MET A 1 32.78 14.84 -21.05
C MET A 1 31.80 13.75 -21.45
N ALA A 2 31.94 13.08 -22.58
CA ALA A 2 31.04 12.00 -23.01
C ALA A 2 30.85 10.83 -22.00
N ASP A 3 31.90 10.43 -21.30
CA ASP A 3 31.86 9.32 -20.34
C ASP A 3 31.00 9.61 -19.09
N ALA A 4 31.06 10.82 -18.56
CA ALA A 4 30.26 11.25 -17.43
C ALA A 4 28.78 11.42 -17.82
N GLU A 5 28.52 11.84 -19.04
CA GLU A 5 27.18 12.05 -19.59
C GLU A 5 26.46 10.71 -19.84
N VAL A 6 27.19 9.72 -20.36
CA VAL A 6 26.66 8.36 -20.56
C VAL A 6 26.37 7.69 -19.20
N LYS A 7 27.25 7.80 -18.21
CA LYS A 7 27.01 7.28 -16.87
C LYS A 7 25.78 7.89 -16.23
N ALA A 8 25.63 9.22 -16.31
CA ALA A 8 24.45 9.92 -15.81
C ALA A 8 23.16 9.42 -16.51
N ARG A 9 23.23 9.16 -17.82
CA ARG A 9 22.09 8.63 -18.58
C ARG A 9 21.74 7.20 -18.18
N VAL A 10 22.73 6.32 -17.96
CA VAL A 10 22.52 4.96 -17.48
C VAL A 10 21.88 4.99 -16.07
N GLU A 11 22.38 5.84 -15.17
CA GLU A 11 21.80 6.02 -13.83
C GLU A 11 20.36 6.55 -13.88
N GLN A 12 20.07 7.46 -14.80
CA GLN A 12 18.72 7.96 -15.03
C GLN A 12 17.79 6.81 -15.47
N VAL A 13 18.17 6.08 -16.52
CA VAL A 13 17.37 4.94 -17.02
C VAL A 13 17.22 3.86 -15.95
N TYR A 14 18.25 3.61 -15.12
CA TYR A 14 18.13 2.68 -14.01
C TYR A 14 17.05 3.11 -13.02
N ARG A 15 17.06 4.36 -12.59
CA ARG A 15 16.06 4.90 -11.65
C ARG A 15 14.65 4.92 -12.20
N GLU A 16 14.48 5.24 -13.47
CA GLU A 16 13.16 5.43 -14.09
C GLU A 16 12.56 4.10 -14.60
N ASP A 17 13.38 3.21 -15.15
CA ASP A 17 12.90 2.10 -15.96
C ASP A 17 13.33 0.70 -15.46
N SER A 18 14.25 0.58 -14.47
CA SER A 18 14.77 -0.73 -14.04
C SER A 18 13.66 -1.73 -13.67
N ARG A 19 12.61 -1.27 -12.98
CA ARG A 19 11.50 -2.16 -12.57
C ARG A 19 10.56 -2.53 -13.70
N ARG A 20 10.42 -1.66 -14.69
CA ARG A 20 9.69 -1.97 -15.92
C ARG A 20 10.41 -3.06 -16.71
N ILE A 21 11.72 -2.88 -16.90
CA ILE A 21 12.59 -3.86 -17.58
C ILE A 21 12.61 -5.19 -16.81
N LEU A 22 12.73 -5.15 -15.48
CA LEU A 22 12.69 -6.34 -14.64
C LEU A 22 11.37 -7.12 -14.80
N ALA A 23 10.23 -6.44 -14.79
CA ALA A 23 8.92 -7.07 -14.96
C ALA A 23 8.84 -7.84 -16.29
N THR A 24 9.32 -7.24 -17.38
CA THR A 24 9.39 -7.88 -18.69
C THR A 24 10.35 -9.09 -18.67
N LEU A 25 11.53 -8.95 -18.05
CA LEU A 25 12.47 -10.07 -17.91
C LEU A 25 11.88 -11.21 -17.07
N ILE A 26 11.17 -10.91 -15.97
CA ILE A 26 10.47 -11.94 -15.15
C ILE A 26 9.44 -12.69 -16.00
N ARG A 27 8.62 -11.96 -16.79
CA ARG A 27 7.65 -12.60 -17.68
C ARG A 27 8.33 -13.52 -18.71
N LEU A 28 9.37 -13.05 -19.35
CA LEU A 28 10.09 -13.80 -20.37
C LEU A 28 10.82 -15.03 -19.80
N LEU A 29 11.45 -14.89 -18.64
CA LEU A 29 12.30 -15.91 -18.04
C LEU A 29 11.56 -16.86 -17.09
N GLY A 30 10.41 -16.45 -16.54
CA GLY A 30 9.64 -17.22 -15.58
C GLY A 30 10.37 -17.44 -14.23
N ASP A 31 11.45 -16.71 -13.98
CA ASP A 31 12.30 -16.85 -12.80
C ASP A 31 12.79 -15.47 -12.32
N PHE A 32 12.47 -15.10 -11.08
CA PHE A 32 12.82 -13.80 -10.50
C PHE A 32 14.32 -13.61 -10.36
N ASP A 33 15.02 -14.64 -9.88
CA ASP A 33 16.44 -14.53 -9.55
C ASP A 33 17.27 -14.44 -10.85
N LEU A 34 16.88 -15.23 -11.88
CA LEU A 34 17.49 -15.15 -13.21
C LEU A 34 17.21 -13.80 -13.89
N ALA A 35 16.02 -13.24 -13.69
CA ALA A 35 15.66 -11.93 -14.24
C ALA A 35 16.43 -10.78 -13.56
N GLU A 36 16.63 -10.82 -12.25
CA GLU A 36 17.47 -9.86 -11.53
C GLU A 36 18.94 -9.93 -11.99
N GLU A 37 19.50 -11.15 -12.12
CA GLU A 37 20.84 -11.36 -12.67
C GLU A 37 20.96 -10.78 -14.09
N ALA A 38 19.99 -11.08 -14.95
CA ALA A 38 19.94 -10.60 -16.31
C ALA A 38 19.82 -9.06 -16.41
N LEU A 39 19.03 -8.45 -15.53
CA LEU A 39 18.91 -6.99 -15.44
C LEU A 39 20.26 -6.33 -15.10
N HIS A 40 20.93 -6.80 -14.05
CA HIS A 40 22.22 -6.25 -13.64
C HIS A 40 23.27 -6.39 -14.74
N GLU A 41 23.34 -7.55 -15.39
CA GLU A 41 24.24 -7.79 -16.51
C GLU A 41 23.92 -6.88 -17.71
N ALA A 42 22.61 -6.62 -18.00
CA ALA A 42 22.21 -5.73 -19.07
C ALA A 42 22.70 -4.29 -18.81
N PHE A 43 22.54 -3.78 -17.60
CA PHE A 43 23.03 -2.45 -17.23
C PHE A 43 24.56 -2.39 -17.20
N PHE A 44 25.23 -3.44 -16.79
CA PHE A 44 26.71 -3.51 -16.87
C PHE A 44 27.18 -3.38 -18.33
N VAL A 45 26.57 -4.15 -19.23
CA VAL A 45 26.87 -4.06 -20.69
C VAL A 45 26.49 -2.70 -21.27
N ALA A 46 25.43 -2.05 -20.78
CA ALA A 46 25.03 -0.72 -21.21
C ALA A 46 26.11 0.33 -20.90
N VAL A 47 26.69 0.30 -19.70
CA VAL A 47 27.79 1.21 -19.33
C VAL A 47 28.96 1.11 -20.32
N GLU A 48 29.35 -0.10 -20.75
CA GLU A 48 30.45 -0.30 -21.68
C GLU A 48 30.07 0.06 -23.13
N ARG A 49 28.93 -0.42 -23.61
CA ARG A 49 28.54 -0.26 -25.03
C ARG A 49 28.07 1.14 -25.37
N TRP A 50 27.28 1.77 -24.49
CA TRP A 50 26.76 3.12 -24.76
C TRP A 50 27.86 4.19 -24.75
N GLN A 51 29.00 3.93 -24.09
CA GLN A 51 30.19 4.79 -24.20
C GLN A 51 30.81 4.74 -25.58
N ARG A 52 30.76 3.60 -26.26
CA ARG A 52 31.38 3.37 -27.55
C ARG A 52 30.43 3.62 -28.71
N ASP A 53 29.21 3.10 -28.59
CA ASP A 53 28.23 3.02 -29.68
C ASP A 53 27.15 4.11 -29.62
N GLY A 54 27.11 4.89 -28.52
CA GLY A 54 26.06 5.85 -28.19
C GLY A 54 24.86 5.20 -27.46
N VAL A 55 24.03 6.06 -26.84
CA VAL A 55 22.77 5.62 -26.20
C VAL A 55 21.76 5.27 -27.30
N PRO A 56 21.12 4.10 -27.28
CA PRO A 56 20.13 3.73 -28.28
C PRO A 56 18.87 4.60 -28.20
N ASP A 57 18.13 4.75 -29.30
CA ASP A 57 16.87 5.50 -29.36
C ASP A 57 15.84 4.98 -28.34
N ASN A 58 15.81 3.66 -28.16
CA ASN A 58 14.97 3.00 -27.13
C ASN A 58 15.84 2.22 -26.14
N PRO A 59 16.28 2.86 -25.04
CA PRO A 59 17.10 2.22 -24.00
C PRO A 59 16.42 1.02 -23.34
N ARG A 60 15.10 1.08 -23.11
CA ARG A 60 14.33 -0.01 -22.46
C ARG A 60 14.35 -1.29 -23.28
N THR A 61 13.92 -1.22 -24.54
CA THR A 61 13.89 -2.38 -25.44
C THR A 61 15.30 -2.97 -25.62
N TRP A 62 16.32 -2.11 -25.70
CA TRP A 62 17.71 -2.54 -25.78
C TRP A 62 18.14 -3.32 -24.53
N LEU A 63 17.82 -2.81 -23.32
CA LEU A 63 18.15 -3.46 -22.05
C LEU A 63 17.42 -4.79 -21.87
N VAL A 64 16.13 -4.88 -22.21
CA VAL A 64 15.40 -6.16 -22.23
C VAL A 64 16.08 -7.16 -23.15
N SER A 65 16.47 -6.73 -24.37
CA SER A 65 17.19 -7.58 -25.31
C SER A 65 18.53 -8.06 -24.76
N ALA A 66 19.33 -7.15 -24.19
CA ALA A 66 20.63 -7.46 -23.62
C ALA A 66 20.49 -8.46 -22.43
N GLY A 67 19.54 -8.22 -21.52
CA GLY A 67 19.26 -9.10 -20.40
C GLY A 67 18.81 -10.49 -20.85
N ARG A 68 17.89 -10.55 -21.84
CA ARG A 68 17.46 -11.82 -22.42
C ARG A 68 18.63 -12.61 -23.01
N PHE A 69 19.50 -11.99 -23.80
CA PHE A 69 20.68 -12.68 -24.35
C PHE A 69 21.59 -13.23 -23.26
N LYS A 70 21.79 -12.48 -22.18
CA LYS A 70 22.58 -12.94 -21.03
C LYS A 70 21.92 -14.14 -20.32
N ALA A 71 20.61 -14.10 -20.11
CA ALA A 71 19.88 -15.21 -19.53
C ALA A 71 19.97 -16.48 -20.39
N ILE A 72 19.84 -16.34 -21.73
CA ILE A 72 20.00 -17.45 -22.68
C ILE A 72 21.40 -18.08 -22.54
N ASP A 73 22.45 -17.27 -22.42
CA ASP A 73 23.82 -17.77 -22.23
C ASP A 73 23.99 -18.53 -20.89
N VAL A 74 23.34 -18.05 -19.81
CA VAL A 74 23.32 -18.74 -18.52
C VAL A 74 22.58 -20.09 -18.64
N LEU A 75 21.40 -20.08 -19.25
CA LEU A 75 20.60 -21.31 -19.45
C LEU A 75 21.32 -22.33 -20.33
N ARG A 76 21.96 -21.90 -21.42
CA ARG A 76 22.78 -22.77 -22.30
C ARG A 76 23.96 -23.38 -21.54
N ARG A 77 24.65 -22.61 -20.69
CA ARG A 77 25.70 -23.16 -19.80
C ARG A 77 25.12 -24.18 -18.82
N ARG A 78 24.01 -23.89 -18.15
CA ARG A 78 23.35 -24.82 -17.24
C ARG A 78 22.89 -26.12 -17.96
N ALA A 79 22.42 -26.03 -19.20
CA ALA A 79 22.03 -27.18 -20.01
C ALA A 79 23.21 -28.09 -20.37
N ARG A 80 24.39 -27.52 -20.70
CA ARG A 80 25.60 -28.28 -21.01
C ARG A 80 26.13 -29.06 -19.81
N PHE A 81 26.05 -28.48 -18.60
CA PHE A 81 26.51 -29.16 -17.38
C PHE A 81 25.53 -30.20 -16.83
N LYS A 82 24.25 -30.13 -17.21
CA LYS A 82 23.19 -31.04 -16.77
C LYS A 82 22.54 -31.73 -17.99
N ALA A 83 23.29 -32.60 -18.65
CA ALA A 83 22.95 -33.28 -19.91
C ALA A 83 21.59 -34.04 -19.97
N SER A 84 20.75 -33.95 -18.93
CA SER A 84 19.51 -34.69 -18.77
C SER A 84 18.24 -33.84 -18.68
N ARG A 85 18.22 -32.57 -19.13
CA ARG A 85 17.04 -31.69 -18.99
C ARG A 85 16.61 -31.09 -20.33
N PRO A 86 15.86 -31.81 -21.19
CA PRO A 86 15.33 -31.31 -22.47
C PRO A 86 14.52 -30.02 -22.35
N TRP A 87 13.83 -29.81 -21.23
CA TRP A 87 13.04 -28.62 -20.97
C TRP A 87 13.85 -27.30 -20.94
N LEU A 88 15.15 -27.33 -20.58
CA LEU A 88 16.01 -26.14 -20.63
C LEU A 88 16.28 -25.69 -22.06
N LEU A 89 16.40 -26.62 -23.00
CA LEU A 89 16.58 -26.32 -24.43
C LEU A 89 15.32 -25.73 -25.02
N ALA A 90 14.16 -26.33 -24.69
CA ALA A 90 12.85 -25.78 -25.11
C ALA A 90 12.65 -24.34 -24.59
N GLN A 91 12.99 -24.07 -23.34
CA GLN A 91 12.94 -22.72 -22.77
C GLN A 91 13.86 -21.74 -23.50
N VAL A 92 15.06 -22.17 -23.92
CA VAL A 92 15.97 -21.34 -24.73
C VAL A 92 15.35 -21.02 -26.08
N GLU A 93 14.75 -22.00 -26.77
CA GLU A 93 14.08 -21.82 -28.06
C GLU A 93 12.88 -20.85 -27.95
N GLU A 94 12.05 -20.97 -26.92
CA GLU A 94 10.96 -20.04 -26.64
C GLU A 94 11.48 -18.62 -26.42
N LEU A 95 12.54 -18.48 -25.64
CA LEU A 95 13.17 -17.17 -25.39
C LEU A 95 13.75 -16.56 -26.65
N GLU A 96 14.35 -17.34 -27.55
CA GLU A 96 14.92 -16.85 -28.82
C GLU A 96 13.83 -16.33 -29.77
N GLN A 97 12.63 -16.88 -29.70
CA GLN A 97 11.49 -16.50 -30.56
C GLN A 97 10.60 -15.41 -29.96
N ALA A 98 10.73 -15.12 -28.66
CA ALA A 98 9.90 -14.14 -27.99
C ALA A 98 10.08 -12.74 -28.59
N GLN A 99 8.96 -12.11 -28.92
CA GLN A 99 8.88 -10.72 -29.35
C GLN A 99 8.21 -9.88 -28.26
N TRP A 100 8.56 -8.61 -28.15
CA TRP A 100 7.94 -7.66 -27.22
C TRP A 100 7.99 -6.26 -27.79
N SER A 101 7.08 -5.40 -27.34
CA SER A 101 6.97 -3.97 -27.67
C SER A 101 7.09 -3.11 -26.41
N ASP A 102 7.15 -1.80 -26.57
CA ASP A 102 7.11 -0.88 -25.42
C ASP A 102 5.76 -0.95 -24.65
N ASP A 103 4.66 -1.20 -25.36
CA ASP A 103 3.34 -1.38 -24.73
C ASP A 103 3.32 -2.63 -23.81
N ASP A 104 4.02 -3.71 -24.19
CA ASP A 104 4.17 -4.91 -23.35
C ASP A 104 4.88 -4.59 -22.02
N VAL A 105 5.80 -3.62 -22.00
CA VAL A 105 6.58 -3.27 -20.80
C VAL A 105 5.68 -2.64 -19.71
N GLU A 106 4.70 -1.82 -20.08
CA GLU A 106 3.74 -1.25 -19.12
C GLU A 106 2.78 -2.32 -18.61
N ASP A 107 2.24 -3.16 -19.49
CA ASP A 107 1.40 -4.30 -19.13
C ASP A 107 2.12 -5.29 -18.21
N ASP A 108 3.43 -5.48 -18.37
CA ASP A 108 4.22 -6.40 -17.55
C ASP A 108 4.31 -5.95 -16.08
N ARG A 109 4.30 -4.63 -15.80
CA ARG A 109 4.23 -4.14 -14.41
C ARG A 109 2.90 -4.51 -13.74
N LEU A 110 1.80 -4.40 -14.47
CA LEU A 110 0.50 -4.81 -13.97
C LEU A 110 0.46 -6.33 -13.73
N ARG A 111 0.99 -7.12 -14.67
CA ARG A 111 1.13 -8.58 -14.54
C ARG A 111 1.95 -8.95 -13.30
N LEU A 112 3.09 -8.27 -13.08
CA LEU A 112 3.94 -8.49 -11.91
C LEU A 112 3.20 -8.15 -10.61
N MET A 113 2.46 -7.04 -10.58
CA MET A 113 1.67 -6.64 -9.43
C MET A 113 0.62 -7.70 -9.06
N PHE A 114 -0.15 -8.18 -10.04
CA PHE A 114 -1.10 -9.26 -9.82
C PHE A 114 -0.44 -10.57 -9.38
N THR A 115 0.77 -10.85 -9.86
CA THR A 115 1.54 -12.03 -9.44
C THR A 115 2.02 -11.90 -8.00
N CYS A 116 2.61 -10.77 -7.60
CA CYS A 116 3.07 -10.50 -6.23
C CYS A 116 1.94 -10.49 -5.21
N CYS A 117 0.74 -10.05 -5.61
CA CYS A 117 -0.46 -9.98 -4.77
C CYS A 117 -1.38 -11.19 -4.94
N HIS A 118 -0.89 -12.31 -5.51
CA HIS A 118 -1.73 -13.49 -5.77
C HIS A 118 -2.31 -14.07 -4.46
N PRO A 119 -3.64 -14.40 -4.38
CA PRO A 119 -4.28 -14.92 -3.16
C PRO A 119 -3.67 -16.22 -2.61
N ALA A 120 -2.98 -17.01 -3.45
CA ALA A 120 -2.25 -18.20 -3.00
C ALA A 120 -1.00 -17.90 -2.17
N LEU A 121 -0.54 -16.65 -2.13
CA LEU A 121 0.55 -16.19 -1.27
C LEU A 121 -0.03 -15.72 0.08
N ALA A 122 0.71 -15.97 1.15
CA ALA A 122 0.35 -15.45 2.46
C ALA A 122 0.44 -13.90 2.48
N ALA A 123 -0.48 -13.24 3.16
CA ALA A 123 -0.54 -11.77 3.19
C ALA A 123 0.76 -11.12 3.70
N ASP A 124 1.42 -11.75 4.67
CA ASP A 124 2.71 -11.31 5.23
C ASP A 124 3.90 -11.51 4.27
N ALA A 125 3.70 -12.21 3.14
CA ALA A 125 4.67 -12.37 2.08
C ALA A 125 4.35 -11.51 0.84
N GLN A 126 3.06 -11.24 0.57
CA GLN A 126 2.61 -10.37 -0.54
C GLN A 126 3.19 -8.96 -0.42
N VAL A 127 3.08 -8.34 0.76
CA VAL A 127 3.55 -6.96 1.01
C VAL A 127 5.06 -6.82 0.75
N PRO A 128 5.96 -7.57 1.42
CA PRO A 128 7.40 -7.40 1.18
C PRO A 128 7.82 -7.79 -0.25
N LEU A 129 7.17 -8.77 -0.87
CA LEU A 129 7.44 -9.12 -2.26
C LEU A 129 7.06 -7.97 -3.20
N THR A 130 5.89 -7.37 -3.03
CA THR A 130 5.44 -6.22 -3.85
C THR A 130 6.37 -5.02 -3.68
N LEU A 131 6.73 -4.68 -2.44
CA LEU A 131 7.66 -3.58 -2.17
C LEU A 131 9.05 -3.82 -2.78
N ARG A 132 9.53 -5.05 -2.78
CA ARG A 132 10.83 -5.43 -3.37
C ARG A 132 10.78 -5.37 -4.90
N GLU A 133 9.82 -6.07 -5.52
CA GLU A 133 9.84 -6.33 -6.96
C GLU A 133 9.19 -5.21 -7.79
N VAL A 134 8.17 -4.54 -7.25
CA VAL A 134 7.44 -3.48 -7.96
C VAL A 134 7.93 -2.09 -7.57
N CYS A 135 8.30 -1.89 -6.30
CA CYS A 135 8.67 -0.57 -5.75
C CYS A 135 10.17 -0.32 -5.63
N ASP A 136 11.02 -1.31 -5.84
CA ASP A 136 12.49 -1.22 -5.75
C ASP A 136 13.03 -0.97 -4.33
N LEU A 137 12.27 -1.25 -3.28
CA LEU A 137 12.78 -1.13 -1.93
C LEU A 137 13.78 -2.27 -1.64
N THR A 138 14.85 -1.94 -0.93
CA THR A 138 15.79 -2.94 -0.44
C THR A 138 15.19 -3.75 0.71
N THR A 139 15.71 -4.95 0.94
CA THR A 139 15.28 -5.80 2.06
C THR A 139 15.46 -5.09 3.41
N GLU A 140 16.50 -4.28 3.55
CA GLU A 140 16.81 -3.48 4.74
C GLU A 140 15.80 -2.34 4.95
N GLU A 141 15.39 -1.66 3.86
CA GLU A 141 14.34 -0.62 3.92
C GLU A 141 13.00 -1.21 4.31
N ILE A 142 12.60 -2.33 3.71
CA ILE A 142 11.37 -3.05 4.05
C ILE A 142 11.41 -3.52 5.51
N ALA A 143 12.52 -4.13 5.95
CA ALA A 143 12.68 -4.61 7.32
C ALA A 143 12.59 -3.47 8.35
N ARG A 144 13.20 -2.33 8.04
CA ARG A 144 13.11 -1.11 8.85
C ARG A 144 11.69 -0.56 8.91
N ALA A 145 10.99 -0.58 7.77
CA ALA A 145 9.61 -0.14 7.67
C ALA A 145 8.63 -1.01 8.48
N PHE A 146 8.89 -2.30 8.60
CA PHE A 146 8.05 -3.25 9.34
C PHE A 146 8.63 -3.64 10.72
N LEU A 147 9.64 -2.92 11.22
CA LEU A 147 10.29 -3.13 12.53
C LEU A 147 10.67 -4.59 12.78
N CYS A 148 11.20 -5.26 11.76
CA CYS A 148 11.64 -6.65 11.85
C CYS A 148 13.07 -6.84 11.34
N ALA A 149 13.66 -8.00 11.60
CA ALA A 149 15.02 -8.29 11.13
C ALA A 149 15.05 -8.44 9.59
N PRO A 150 16.06 -7.91 8.88
CA PRO A 150 16.24 -8.10 7.44
C PRO A 150 16.16 -9.57 7.00
N ALA A 151 16.71 -10.49 7.79
CA ALA A 151 16.64 -11.92 7.52
C ALA A 151 15.19 -12.46 7.46
N THR A 152 14.28 -11.90 8.26
CA THR A 152 12.85 -12.27 8.24
C THR A 152 12.20 -11.86 6.93
N ILE A 153 12.46 -10.64 6.45
CA ILE A 153 11.95 -10.14 5.16
C ILE A 153 12.56 -10.97 4.01
N ALA A 154 13.88 -11.18 4.01
CA ALA A 154 14.54 -11.99 2.99
C ALA A 154 13.90 -13.39 2.90
N GLN A 155 13.66 -14.04 4.04
CA GLN A 155 13.05 -15.36 4.08
C GLN A 155 11.60 -15.37 3.55
N ARG A 156 10.79 -14.34 3.86
CA ARG A 156 9.43 -14.19 3.32
C ARG A 156 9.44 -14.03 1.81
N ILE A 157 10.32 -13.18 1.27
CA ILE A 157 10.48 -12.97 -0.17
C ILE A 157 10.90 -14.26 -0.87
N VAL A 158 11.93 -14.96 -0.35
CA VAL A 158 12.40 -16.23 -0.91
C VAL A 158 11.29 -17.30 -0.93
N ARG A 159 10.53 -17.43 0.14
CA ARG A 159 9.38 -18.35 0.20
C ARG A 159 8.27 -17.98 -0.78
N ALA A 160 7.98 -16.69 -0.95
CA ALA A 160 7.00 -16.22 -1.91
C ALA A 160 7.43 -16.51 -3.35
N LYS A 161 8.69 -16.20 -3.73
CA LYS A 161 9.27 -16.52 -5.04
C LYS A 161 9.23 -18.04 -5.30
N ALA A 162 9.62 -18.85 -4.33
CA ALA A 162 9.53 -20.30 -4.42
C ALA A 162 8.07 -20.78 -4.63
N LYS A 163 7.11 -20.23 -3.88
CA LYS A 163 5.69 -20.56 -4.03
C LYS A 163 5.15 -20.21 -5.41
N ILE A 164 5.52 -19.04 -5.95
CA ILE A 164 5.13 -18.61 -7.29
C ILE A 164 5.63 -19.64 -8.33
N ARG A 165 6.89 -20.01 -8.27
CA ARG A 165 7.51 -20.99 -9.16
C ARG A 165 6.87 -22.38 -9.02
N ASP A 166 6.75 -22.90 -7.80
CA ASP A 166 6.32 -24.26 -7.53
C ASP A 166 4.82 -24.46 -7.81
N ALA A 167 4.00 -23.45 -7.53
CA ALA A 167 2.57 -23.45 -7.85
C ALA A 167 2.27 -22.98 -9.29
N LYS A 168 3.30 -22.61 -10.07
CA LYS A 168 3.18 -22.09 -11.44
C LYS A 168 2.17 -20.94 -11.53
N ILE A 169 2.26 -20.01 -10.59
CA ILE A 169 1.40 -18.81 -10.60
C ILE A 169 1.69 -18.02 -11.88
N PRO A 170 0.67 -17.73 -12.71
CA PRO A 170 0.90 -17.13 -14.02
C PRO A 170 1.26 -15.64 -13.92
N TYR A 171 2.15 -15.19 -14.79
CA TYR A 171 2.48 -13.78 -15.02
C TYR A 171 1.51 -13.18 -16.05
N GLN A 172 0.28 -12.92 -15.63
CA GLN A 172 -0.75 -12.40 -16.52
C GLN A 172 -1.71 -11.46 -15.80
N VAL A 173 -2.33 -10.55 -16.55
CA VAL A 173 -3.50 -9.82 -16.05
C VAL A 173 -4.63 -10.84 -15.93
N PRO A 174 -5.38 -10.85 -14.81
CA PRO A 174 -6.51 -11.76 -14.61
C PRO A 174 -7.57 -11.61 -15.71
N SER A 175 -8.30 -12.68 -15.99
CA SER A 175 -9.50 -12.62 -16.82
C SER A 175 -10.55 -11.71 -16.18
N LEU A 176 -11.52 -11.19 -16.98
CA LEU A 176 -12.59 -10.33 -16.48
C LEU A 176 -13.40 -10.99 -15.35
N SER A 177 -13.50 -12.32 -15.32
CA SER A 177 -14.19 -13.06 -14.26
C SER A 177 -13.39 -13.15 -12.96
N GLU A 178 -12.06 -13.16 -13.03
CA GLU A 178 -11.16 -13.26 -11.88
C GLU A 178 -10.76 -11.86 -11.36
N LEU A 179 -10.88 -10.83 -12.21
CA LEU A 179 -10.39 -9.49 -11.94
C LEU A 179 -10.89 -8.92 -10.62
N PRO A 180 -12.17 -9.04 -10.22
CA PRO A 180 -12.65 -8.46 -8.96
C PRO A 180 -11.91 -8.99 -7.74
N GLU A 181 -11.77 -10.32 -7.60
CA GLU A 181 -11.06 -10.94 -6.47
C GLU A 181 -9.56 -10.62 -6.47
N ARG A 182 -8.96 -10.65 -7.66
CA ARG A 182 -7.54 -10.38 -7.83
C ARG A 182 -7.20 -8.91 -7.59
N LEU A 183 -8.06 -8.00 -8.04
CA LEU A 183 -7.93 -6.57 -7.78
C LEU A 183 -8.06 -6.26 -6.28
N ASP A 184 -9.03 -6.89 -5.60
CA ASP A 184 -9.18 -6.74 -4.14
C ASP A 184 -7.90 -7.11 -3.38
N SER A 185 -7.21 -8.16 -3.81
CA SER A 185 -5.91 -8.56 -3.24
C SER A 185 -4.83 -7.48 -3.44
N VAL A 186 -4.75 -6.87 -4.63
CA VAL A 186 -3.80 -5.78 -4.92
C VAL A 186 -4.13 -4.54 -4.08
N LEU A 187 -5.40 -4.13 -4.06
CA LEU A 187 -5.85 -2.96 -3.29
C LEU A 187 -5.56 -3.14 -1.80
N ARG A 188 -5.79 -4.33 -1.27
CA ARG A 188 -5.48 -4.67 0.12
C ARG A 188 -4.00 -4.54 0.44
N VAL A 189 -3.11 -5.01 -0.45
CA VAL A 189 -1.66 -4.87 -0.26
C VAL A 189 -1.25 -3.40 -0.24
N ILE A 190 -1.72 -2.60 -1.21
CA ILE A 190 -1.44 -1.16 -1.26
C ILE A 190 -1.95 -0.45 0.01
N TYR A 191 -3.17 -0.78 0.44
CA TYR A 191 -3.75 -0.23 1.66
C TYR A 191 -2.98 -0.60 2.92
N LEU A 192 -2.48 -1.84 3.03
CA LEU A 192 -1.64 -2.27 4.16
C LEU A 192 -0.31 -1.51 4.20
N VAL A 193 0.32 -1.28 3.05
CA VAL A 193 1.54 -0.46 2.95
C VAL A 193 1.26 0.97 3.40
N PHE A 194 0.16 1.56 2.94
CA PHE A 194 -0.25 2.90 3.32
C PHE A 194 -0.52 3.01 4.82
N ASN A 195 -1.29 2.09 5.39
CA ASN A 195 -1.62 2.11 6.81
C ASN A 195 -0.39 1.99 7.70
N GLU A 196 0.57 1.12 7.36
CA GLU A 196 1.82 1.00 8.09
C GLU A 196 2.66 2.30 8.00
N GLY A 197 2.58 3.01 6.89
CA GLY A 197 3.21 4.34 6.75
C GLY A 197 2.46 5.45 7.48
N TYR A 198 1.14 5.42 7.44
CA TYR A 198 0.27 6.46 7.99
C TYR A 198 0.12 6.39 9.51
N SER A 199 0.07 5.18 10.07
CA SER A 199 -0.05 4.90 11.51
C SER A 199 0.75 3.65 11.81
N ALA A 200 2.06 3.82 12.07
CA ALA A 200 2.95 2.69 12.32
C ALA A 200 2.40 1.85 13.48
N SER A 201 2.34 0.53 13.28
CA SER A 201 1.76 -0.41 14.27
C SER A 201 2.55 -0.47 15.56
N ASP A 202 3.83 -0.05 15.56
CA ASP A 202 4.72 -0.03 16.71
C ASP A 202 5.82 1.04 16.55
N GLY A 203 6.35 1.59 17.66
CA GLY A 203 7.49 2.48 17.68
C GLY A 203 7.24 3.90 18.16
N ALA A 204 8.28 4.74 18.06
CA ALA A 204 8.30 6.11 18.60
C ALA A 204 7.73 7.16 17.64
N GLN A 205 7.56 6.85 16.36
CA GLN A 205 7.06 7.78 15.34
C GLN A 205 5.66 7.38 14.88
N VAL A 206 4.79 8.36 14.68
CA VAL A 206 3.41 8.15 14.22
C VAL A 206 3.34 7.88 12.71
N VAL A 207 4.29 8.39 11.93
CA VAL A 207 4.24 8.40 10.46
C VAL A 207 5.57 7.96 9.85
N ARG A 208 5.51 7.11 8.82
CA ARG A 208 6.63 6.70 7.97
C ARG A 208 6.37 7.16 6.54
N GLU A 209 6.91 8.33 6.22
CA GLU A 209 6.65 9.03 4.95
C GLU A 209 7.07 8.24 3.70
N ASP A 210 8.10 7.43 3.80
CA ASP A 210 8.59 6.57 2.73
C ASP A 210 7.53 5.56 2.27
N LEU A 211 6.83 4.93 3.23
CA LEU A 211 5.77 3.95 2.93
C LEU A 211 4.49 4.61 2.38
N THR A 212 4.05 5.74 2.96
CA THR A 212 2.87 6.44 2.44
C THR A 212 3.11 6.94 1.02
N ARG A 213 4.28 7.50 0.76
CA ARG A 213 4.68 7.95 -0.58
C ARG A 213 4.69 6.79 -1.58
N GLU A 214 5.22 5.65 -1.19
CA GLU A 214 5.31 4.48 -2.04
C GLU A 214 3.93 3.87 -2.32
N ALA A 215 3.06 3.80 -1.32
CA ALA A 215 1.68 3.35 -1.49
C ALA A 215 0.90 4.26 -2.46
N ILE A 216 1.04 5.58 -2.33
CA ILE A 216 0.42 6.55 -3.25
C ILE A 216 0.98 6.39 -4.66
N ARG A 217 2.30 6.18 -4.81
CA ARG A 217 2.93 5.93 -6.12
C ARG A 217 2.38 4.66 -6.77
N LEU A 218 2.21 3.57 -6.00
CA LEU A 218 1.58 2.34 -6.47
C LEU A 218 0.11 2.55 -6.86
N GLY A 219 -0.64 3.30 -6.05
CA GLY A 219 -2.02 3.64 -6.35
C GLY A 219 -2.17 4.42 -7.67
N ARG A 220 -1.29 5.40 -7.90
CA ARG A 220 -1.26 6.15 -9.16
C ARG A 220 -0.91 5.27 -10.35
N LEU A 221 0.11 4.42 -10.21
CA LEU A 221 0.45 3.43 -11.23
C LEU A 221 -0.73 2.52 -11.56
N LEU A 222 -1.38 1.97 -10.54
CA LEU A 222 -2.53 1.10 -10.76
C LEU A 222 -3.68 1.86 -11.42
N MET A 223 -3.88 3.13 -11.08
CA MET A 223 -4.88 3.99 -11.70
C MET A 223 -4.62 4.25 -13.18
N GLU A 224 -3.35 4.42 -13.60
CA GLU A 224 -2.95 4.55 -15.01
C GLU A 224 -3.23 3.27 -15.79
N LEU A 225 -2.93 2.11 -15.20
CA LEU A 225 -3.01 0.81 -15.87
C LEU A 225 -4.43 0.20 -15.81
N LEU A 226 -5.18 0.48 -14.76
CA LEU A 226 -6.49 -0.11 -14.50
C LEU A 226 -7.41 0.87 -13.75
N PRO A 227 -8.07 1.82 -14.45
CA PRO A 227 -8.87 2.90 -13.84
C PRO A 227 -10.25 2.42 -13.34
N GLU A 228 -10.28 1.39 -12.48
CA GLU A 228 -11.50 0.89 -11.86
C GLU A 228 -11.95 1.78 -10.67
N PRO A 229 -13.25 1.83 -10.35
CA PRO A 229 -13.77 2.69 -9.28
C PRO A 229 -13.09 2.48 -7.93
N GLU A 230 -12.85 1.26 -7.51
CA GLU A 230 -12.18 0.96 -6.24
C GLU A 230 -10.69 1.35 -6.23
N VAL A 231 -10.03 1.40 -7.39
CA VAL A 231 -8.68 1.96 -7.53
C VAL A 231 -8.72 3.47 -7.31
N MET A 232 -9.72 4.17 -7.92
CA MET A 232 -9.96 5.60 -7.67
C MET A 232 -10.23 5.86 -6.20
N GLY A 233 -11.10 5.04 -5.59
CA GLY A 233 -11.46 5.14 -4.17
C GLY A 233 -10.25 4.96 -3.25
N LEU A 234 -9.44 3.94 -3.46
CA LEU A 234 -8.24 3.73 -2.65
C LEU A 234 -7.22 4.86 -2.80
N LEU A 235 -6.95 5.31 -4.04
CA LEU A 235 -6.03 6.43 -4.26
C LEU A 235 -6.56 7.70 -3.60
N ALA A 236 -7.85 8.03 -3.77
CA ALA A 236 -8.49 9.16 -3.12
C ALA A 236 -8.38 9.09 -1.58
N LEU A 237 -8.65 7.93 -0.99
CA LEU A 237 -8.53 7.70 0.45
C LEU A 237 -7.12 8.01 0.96
N MET A 238 -6.10 7.50 0.26
CA MET A 238 -4.71 7.74 0.61
C MET A 238 -4.33 9.22 0.48
N LEU A 239 -4.73 9.91 -0.59
CA LEU A 239 -4.46 11.33 -0.80
C LEU A 239 -5.12 12.21 0.26
N LEU A 240 -6.41 11.97 0.58
CA LEU A 240 -7.15 12.69 1.60
C LEU A 240 -6.57 12.48 3.01
N HIS A 241 -6.09 11.29 3.32
CA HIS A 241 -5.39 11.05 4.58
C HIS A 241 -4.00 11.72 4.61
N GLU A 242 -3.24 11.63 3.53
CA GLU A 242 -1.91 12.22 3.42
C GLU A 242 -1.97 13.75 3.49
N SER A 243 -3.02 14.38 2.95
CA SER A 243 -3.20 15.84 2.96
C SER A 243 -3.09 16.47 4.34
N ARG A 244 -3.50 15.76 5.38
CA ARG A 244 -3.48 16.25 6.77
C ARG A 244 -2.26 15.81 7.59
N ARG A 245 -1.28 15.14 6.98
CA ARG A 245 -0.10 14.62 7.67
C ARG A 245 0.61 15.67 8.54
N ALA A 246 0.84 16.86 7.98
CA ALA A 246 1.53 17.94 8.69
C ALA A 246 0.81 18.48 9.93
N ALA A 247 -0.50 18.21 10.05
CA ALA A 247 -1.33 18.66 11.18
C ALA A 247 -1.59 17.58 12.22
N ARG A 248 -1.12 16.33 12.01
CA ARG A 248 -1.42 15.18 12.90
C ARG A 248 -0.58 15.12 14.16
N THR A 249 0.59 15.72 14.13
CA THR A 249 1.52 15.70 15.28
C THR A 249 2.00 17.09 15.63
N SER A 250 2.20 17.33 16.93
CA SER A 250 2.88 18.53 17.41
C SER A 250 4.39 18.47 17.10
N PRO A 251 5.15 19.58 17.24
CA PRO A 251 6.60 19.56 17.13
C PRO A 251 7.28 18.60 18.11
N GLU A 252 6.65 18.32 19.25
CA GLU A 252 7.11 17.41 20.29
C GLU A 252 6.73 15.94 19.98
N GLY A 253 6.03 15.69 18.86
CA GLY A 253 5.60 14.35 18.44
C GLY A 253 4.36 13.82 19.16
N GLU A 254 3.56 14.70 19.73
CA GLU A 254 2.28 14.33 20.35
C GLU A 254 1.17 14.24 19.31
N LEU A 255 0.25 13.32 19.50
CA LEU A 255 -0.89 13.11 18.60
C LEU A 255 -1.91 14.25 18.74
N ILE A 256 -2.27 14.87 17.60
CA ILE A 256 -3.33 15.86 17.51
C ILE A 256 -4.59 15.21 16.93
N LEU A 257 -5.67 15.20 17.71
CA LEU A 257 -6.95 14.67 17.26
C LEU A 257 -7.48 15.44 16.06
N LEU A 258 -8.24 14.78 15.16
CA LEU A 258 -8.75 15.37 13.92
C LEU A 258 -9.52 16.70 14.15
N GLU A 259 -10.30 16.77 15.21
CA GLU A 259 -11.05 17.97 15.59
C GLU A 259 -10.19 19.16 16.02
N ASN A 260 -8.96 18.89 16.48
CA ASN A 260 -8.00 19.89 16.96
C ASN A 260 -6.90 20.21 15.93
N GLN A 261 -6.95 19.57 14.74
CA GLN A 261 -5.97 19.83 13.69
C GLN A 261 -6.18 21.18 13.04
N ASP A 262 -5.08 21.90 12.84
CA ASP A 262 -5.06 23.14 12.07
C ASP A 262 -5.24 22.81 10.56
N ARG A 263 -6.43 23.04 10.04
CA ARG A 263 -6.79 22.75 8.65
C ARG A 263 -6.06 23.63 7.63
N THR A 264 -5.49 24.77 8.05
CA THR A 264 -4.68 25.61 7.16
C THR A 264 -3.36 24.92 6.77
N ARG A 265 -2.95 23.92 7.54
CA ARG A 265 -1.77 23.08 7.27
C ARG A 265 -2.07 21.87 6.39
N TRP A 266 -3.33 21.66 6.02
CA TRP A 266 -3.69 20.56 5.13
C TRP A 266 -3.33 20.89 3.69
N ASP A 267 -2.86 19.89 2.95
CA ASP A 267 -2.47 20.05 1.55
C ASP A 267 -3.70 20.16 0.64
N ALA A 268 -3.97 21.38 0.18
CA ALA A 268 -5.13 21.67 -0.67
C ALA A 268 -5.06 20.97 -2.05
N GLN A 269 -3.85 20.67 -2.57
CA GLN A 269 -3.70 19.97 -3.85
C GLN A 269 -4.10 18.50 -3.72
N LEU A 270 -3.65 17.83 -2.65
CA LEU A 270 -4.04 16.46 -2.37
C LEU A 270 -5.54 16.34 -2.08
N ILE A 271 -6.14 17.33 -1.40
CA ILE A 271 -7.59 17.37 -1.17
C ILE A 271 -8.35 17.50 -2.49
N ALA A 272 -7.94 18.41 -3.37
CA ALA A 272 -8.59 18.62 -4.65
C ALA A 272 -8.47 17.38 -5.56
N GLU A 273 -7.28 16.76 -5.64
CA GLU A 273 -7.06 15.51 -6.39
C GLU A 273 -7.93 14.36 -5.82
N GLY A 274 -7.92 14.19 -4.50
CA GLY A 274 -8.70 13.14 -3.83
C GLY A 274 -10.20 13.32 -4.01
N GLY A 275 -10.72 14.55 -3.85
CA GLY A 275 -12.14 14.88 -4.06
C GLY A 275 -12.60 14.58 -5.48
N ALA A 276 -11.83 15.01 -6.50
CA ALA A 276 -12.14 14.72 -7.89
C ALA A 276 -12.19 13.22 -8.21
N LEU A 277 -11.31 12.42 -7.59
CA LEU A 277 -11.33 10.95 -7.73
C LEU A 277 -12.57 10.34 -7.07
N VAL A 278 -12.97 10.83 -5.89
CA VAL A 278 -14.22 10.40 -5.21
C VAL A 278 -15.44 10.65 -6.11
N GLU A 279 -15.59 11.85 -6.64
CA GLU A 279 -16.70 12.21 -7.55
C GLU A 279 -16.72 11.29 -8.76
N ARG A 280 -15.58 11.08 -9.42
CA ARG A 280 -15.47 10.17 -10.58
C ARG A 280 -15.85 8.75 -10.22
N ALA A 281 -15.36 8.22 -9.09
CA ALA A 281 -15.69 6.87 -8.64
C ALA A 281 -17.20 6.70 -8.38
N LEU A 282 -17.81 7.65 -7.66
CA LEU A 282 -19.24 7.60 -7.31
C LEU A 282 -20.16 7.73 -8.53
N THR A 283 -19.78 8.51 -9.55
CA THR A 283 -20.58 8.65 -10.80
C THR A 283 -20.70 7.33 -11.56
N THR A 284 -19.79 6.39 -11.39
CA THR A 284 -19.87 5.06 -12.01
C THR A 284 -21.01 4.19 -11.48
N ARG A 285 -21.53 4.48 -10.30
CA ARG A 285 -22.52 3.68 -9.54
C ARG A 285 -22.06 2.24 -9.26
N ARG A 286 -20.77 1.93 -9.42
CA ARG A 286 -20.13 0.64 -9.13
C ARG A 286 -19.05 0.83 -8.08
N PHE A 287 -19.39 1.42 -6.97
CA PHE A 287 -18.47 1.72 -5.89
C PHE A 287 -18.53 0.65 -4.78
N GLY A 288 -17.40 0.43 -4.13
CA GLY A 288 -17.25 -0.49 -3.02
C GLY A 288 -16.66 0.19 -1.78
N PRO A 289 -16.02 -0.58 -0.90
CA PRO A 289 -15.56 -0.10 0.41
C PRO A 289 -14.58 1.06 0.36
N TYR A 290 -13.61 1.05 -0.56
CA TYR A 290 -12.61 2.12 -0.63
C TYR A 290 -13.22 3.45 -1.11
N CYS A 291 -14.14 3.40 -2.08
CA CYS A 291 -14.87 4.60 -2.52
C CYS A 291 -15.67 5.22 -1.37
N LEU A 292 -16.35 4.40 -0.56
CA LEU A 292 -17.15 4.88 0.57
C LEU A 292 -16.28 5.46 1.68
N GLN A 293 -15.17 4.83 2.00
CA GLN A 293 -14.20 5.36 2.98
C GLN A 293 -13.56 6.66 2.48
N ALA A 294 -13.24 6.75 1.20
CA ALA A 294 -12.74 7.97 0.57
C ALA A 294 -13.79 9.10 0.63
N ALA A 295 -15.07 8.79 0.36
CA ALA A 295 -16.15 9.76 0.48
C ALA A 295 -16.29 10.30 1.91
N ILE A 296 -16.18 9.44 2.95
CA ILE A 296 -16.17 9.88 4.35
C ILE A 296 -14.97 10.82 4.62
N ALA A 297 -13.78 10.47 4.11
CA ALA A 297 -12.61 11.31 4.25
C ALA A 297 -12.75 12.65 3.51
N ALA A 298 -13.42 12.68 2.35
CA ALA A 298 -13.71 13.89 1.59
C ALA A 298 -14.62 14.83 2.37
N VAL A 299 -15.71 14.34 2.99
CA VAL A 299 -16.59 15.17 3.84
C VAL A 299 -15.82 15.85 4.97
N HIS A 300 -14.85 15.16 5.58
CA HIS A 300 -13.98 15.78 6.56
C HIS A 300 -13.06 16.85 5.95
N ALA A 301 -12.56 16.63 4.74
CA ALA A 301 -11.62 17.53 4.07
C ALA A 301 -12.29 18.78 3.49
N GLU A 302 -13.55 18.69 3.10
CA GLU A 302 -14.35 19.78 2.54
C GLU A 302 -14.80 20.79 3.61
N ALA A 303 -14.97 20.36 4.85
CA ALA A 303 -15.39 21.25 5.92
C ALA A 303 -14.28 22.23 6.29
N PRO A 304 -14.52 23.57 6.26
CA PRO A 304 -13.52 24.58 6.61
C PRO A 304 -13.04 24.47 8.06
N MET A 305 -13.95 24.10 8.98
CA MET A 305 -13.68 23.89 10.40
C MET A 305 -14.28 22.56 10.89
N ALA A 306 -13.80 22.08 12.02
CA ALA A 306 -14.22 20.78 12.55
C ALA A 306 -15.70 20.70 12.94
N ASP A 307 -16.26 21.80 13.41
CA ASP A 307 -17.67 21.96 13.80
C ASP A 307 -18.62 22.10 12.59
N GLU A 308 -18.10 22.41 11.40
CA GLU A 308 -18.85 22.46 10.16
C GLU A 308 -18.89 21.11 9.41
N THR A 309 -18.31 20.06 9.97
CA THR A 309 -18.30 18.72 9.37
C THR A 309 -19.73 18.16 9.28
N ASP A 310 -20.16 17.73 8.08
CA ASP A 310 -21.48 17.12 7.89
C ASP A 310 -21.53 15.69 8.42
N TRP A 311 -21.78 15.59 9.73
CA TRP A 311 -21.89 14.31 10.43
C TRP A 311 -23.10 13.48 9.98
N ALA A 312 -24.17 14.12 9.47
CA ALA A 312 -25.33 13.41 8.95
C ALA A 312 -24.97 12.65 7.65
N GLN A 313 -24.23 13.30 6.75
CA GLN A 313 -23.70 12.66 5.56
C GLN A 313 -22.74 11.53 5.91
N ILE A 314 -21.80 11.74 6.85
CA ILE A 314 -20.85 10.71 7.31
C ILE A 314 -21.57 9.48 7.86
N VAL A 315 -22.59 9.65 8.71
CA VAL A 315 -23.40 8.53 9.22
C VAL A 315 -24.10 7.80 8.08
N GLY A 316 -24.69 8.52 7.11
CA GLY A 316 -25.30 7.91 5.93
C GLY A 316 -24.31 7.08 5.10
N LEU A 317 -23.08 7.55 4.92
CA LEU A 317 -22.01 6.81 4.23
C LEU A 317 -21.60 5.56 4.99
N TYR A 318 -21.49 5.63 6.34
CA TYR A 318 -21.24 4.46 7.17
C TYR A 318 -22.38 3.44 7.12
N ASP A 319 -23.64 3.88 7.05
CA ASP A 319 -24.80 3.00 6.88
C ASP A 319 -24.74 2.20 5.57
N VAL A 320 -24.23 2.82 4.49
CA VAL A 320 -24.00 2.12 3.23
C VAL A 320 -22.81 1.19 3.34
N LEU A 321 -21.70 1.64 3.94
CA LEU A 321 -20.48 0.86 4.08
C LEU A 321 -20.69 -0.41 4.91
N LEU A 322 -21.47 -0.34 5.98
CA LEU A 322 -21.82 -1.52 6.80
C LEU A 322 -22.66 -2.55 6.05
N ARG A 323 -23.51 -2.11 5.09
CA ARG A 323 -24.26 -3.03 4.22
C ARG A 323 -23.35 -3.75 3.21
N VAL A 324 -22.32 -3.06 2.72
CA VAL A 324 -21.36 -3.60 1.73
C VAL A 324 -20.33 -4.48 2.42
N THR A 325 -19.83 -4.04 3.58
CA THR A 325 -18.76 -4.72 4.33
C THR A 325 -19.05 -4.67 5.82
N PRO A 326 -19.84 -5.61 6.36
CA PRO A 326 -20.09 -5.69 7.79
C PRO A 326 -18.79 -5.88 8.58
N SER A 327 -18.53 -4.99 9.55
CA SER A 327 -17.34 -5.04 10.39
C SER A 327 -17.57 -4.30 11.70
N PRO A 328 -17.22 -4.89 12.87
CA PRO A 328 -17.31 -4.22 14.15
C PRO A 328 -16.50 -2.93 14.24
N VAL A 329 -15.37 -2.84 13.51
CA VAL A 329 -14.56 -1.60 13.43
C VAL A 329 -15.30 -0.50 12.68
N ILE A 330 -15.98 -0.82 11.58
CA ILE A 330 -16.80 0.15 10.84
C ILE A 330 -18.00 0.58 11.72
N GLU A 331 -18.59 -0.35 12.46
CA GLU A 331 -19.67 -0.07 13.42
C GLU A 331 -19.23 0.88 14.54
N LEU A 332 -18.00 0.68 15.07
CA LEU A 332 -17.37 1.58 16.03
C LEU A 332 -17.17 2.99 15.45
N ASN A 333 -16.62 3.11 14.25
CA ASN A 333 -16.41 4.40 13.61
C ASN A 333 -17.74 5.11 13.33
N ARG A 334 -18.77 4.35 12.92
CA ARG A 334 -20.13 4.87 12.80
C ARG A 334 -20.67 5.38 14.15
N ALA A 335 -20.44 4.65 15.25
CA ALA A 335 -20.88 5.07 16.57
C ALA A 335 -20.25 6.42 16.99
N VAL A 336 -18.98 6.64 16.64
CA VAL A 336 -18.32 7.93 16.85
C VAL A 336 -19.00 9.04 16.03
N ALA A 337 -19.32 8.78 14.76
CA ALA A 337 -20.02 9.75 13.93
C ALA A 337 -21.44 10.06 14.44
N VAL A 338 -22.17 9.04 14.92
CA VAL A 338 -23.48 9.19 15.58
C VAL A 338 -23.34 10.03 16.85
N ALA A 339 -22.29 9.82 17.67
CA ALA A 339 -22.06 10.64 18.87
C ALA A 339 -21.85 12.13 18.53
N LYS A 340 -21.17 12.42 17.43
CA LYS A 340 -20.96 13.80 16.97
C LYS A 340 -22.25 14.44 16.44
N ARG A 341 -23.14 13.66 15.82
CA ARG A 341 -24.44 14.13 15.32
C ARG A 341 -25.50 14.25 16.42
N ASP A 342 -25.64 13.21 17.25
CA ASP A 342 -26.77 13.01 18.17
C ASP A 342 -26.39 13.10 19.65
N GLY A 343 -25.12 13.30 19.97
CA GLY A 343 -24.58 13.42 21.32
C GLY A 343 -23.94 12.14 21.86
N ALA A 344 -23.08 12.31 22.88
CA ALA A 344 -22.22 11.26 23.43
C ALA A 344 -23.00 10.03 23.92
N LEU A 345 -24.23 10.19 24.44
CA LEU A 345 -25.03 9.07 24.93
C LEU A 345 -25.42 8.10 23.80
N ALA A 346 -25.79 8.64 22.63
CA ALA A 346 -26.16 7.82 21.49
C ALA A 346 -24.97 6.98 21.00
N GLY A 347 -23.77 7.59 20.89
CA GLY A 347 -22.56 6.85 20.53
C GLY A 347 -22.16 5.82 21.59
N LEU A 348 -22.23 6.17 22.87
CA LEU A 348 -21.91 5.25 23.98
C LEU A 348 -22.76 3.99 23.93
N THR A 349 -24.07 4.14 23.76
CA THR A 349 -25.02 3.00 23.65
C THR A 349 -24.62 2.04 22.51
N LEU A 350 -24.20 2.57 21.37
CA LEU A 350 -23.76 1.74 20.24
C LEU A 350 -22.45 1.00 20.56
N ILE A 351 -21.48 1.68 21.18
CA ILE A 351 -20.19 1.05 21.56
C ILE A 351 -20.42 -0.03 22.61
N GLU A 352 -21.26 0.22 23.62
CA GLU A 352 -21.60 -0.78 24.62
C GLU A 352 -22.23 -2.02 24.00
N GLY A 353 -23.16 -1.85 23.04
CA GLY A 353 -23.73 -2.98 22.30
C GLY A 353 -22.70 -3.80 21.50
N ILE A 354 -21.65 -3.18 20.93
CA ILE A 354 -20.55 -3.89 20.27
C ILE A 354 -19.75 -4.71 21.29
N LEU A 355 -19.39 -4.09 22.41
CA LEU A 355 -18.62 -4.74 23.48
C LEU A 355 -19.41 -5.87 24.18
N GLU A 356 -20.72 -5.72 24.39
CA GLU A 356 -21.58 -6.74 24.94
C GLU A 356 -21.71 -7.99 24.07
N ARG A 357 -21.62 -7.85 22.75
CA ARG A 357 -21.53 -9.00 21.82
C ARG A 357 -20.18 -9.72 21.88
N GLY A 358 -19.23 -9.26 22.69
CA GLY A 358 -17.88 -9.83 22.81
C GLY A 358 -16.93 -9.37 21.70
N GLU A 359 -17.35 -8.41 20.87
CA GLU A 359 -16.56 -7.86 19.77
C GLU A 359 -15.66 -6.72 20.28
N LEU A 360 -14.51 -6.52 19.64
CA LEU A 360 -13.53 -5.45 19.92
C LEU A 360 -13.03 -5.38 21.40
N GLN A 361 -13.13 -6.46 22.18
CA GLN A 361 -12.70 -6.52 23.58
C GLN A 361 -11.20 -6.24 23.76
N ASP A 362 -10.38 -6.57 22.75
CA ASP A 362 -8.93 -6.34 22.74
C ASP A 362 -8.53 -5.22 21.80
N TYR A 363 -9.48 -4.36 21.40
CA TYR A 363 -9.22 -3.24 20.50
C TYR A 363 -9.22 -1.91 21.27
N HIS A 364 -8.02 -1.35 21.49
CA HIS A 364 -7.83 -0.16 22.33
C HIS A 364 -8.68 1.05 21.95
N LEU A 365 -8.96 1.26 20.63
CA LEU A 365 -9.77 2.39 20.16
C LEU A 365 -11.24 2.27 20.59
N ALA A 366 -11.80 1.06 20.76
CA ALA A 366 -13.15 0.90 21.28
C ALA A 366 -13.23 1.37 22.74
N HIS A 367 -12.25 1.01 23.56
CA HIS A 367 -12.17 1.46 24.94
C HIS A 367 -11.85 2.95 25.06
N SER A 368 -11.01 3.51 24.19
CA SER A 368 -10.71 4.95 24.13
C SER A 368 -11.97 5.77 23.79
N ALA A 369 -12.75 5.33 22.79
CA ALA A 369 -13.99 6.00 22.41
C ALA A 369 -15.05 5.90 23.52
N ARG A 370 -15.20 4.72 24.16
CA ARG A 370 -16.06 4.54 25.33
C ARG A 370 -15.68 5.48 26.46
N ALA A 371 -14.38 5.55 26.78
CA ALA A 371 -13.85 6.41 27.84
C ALA A 371 -14.15 7.89 27.57
N GLU A 372 -13.95 8.35 26.33
CA GLU A 372 -14.21 9.74 25.96
C GLU A 372 -15.70 10.10 26.07
N PHE A 373 -16.61 9.21 25.67
CA PHE A 373 -18.05 9.46 25.81
C PHE A 373 -18.51 9.40 27.28
N CYS A 374 -17.97 8.50 28.09
CA CYS A 374 -18.21 8.51 29.55
C CYS A 374 -17.73 9.82 30.17
N ARG A 375 -16.55 10.33 29.77
CA ARG A 375 -16.01 11.61 30.25
C ARG A 375 -16.93 12.77 29.89
N GLN A 376 -17.41 12.85 28.64
CA GLN A 376 -18.33 13.90 28.19
C GLN A 376 -19.67 13.86 28.92
N LEU A 377 -20.10 12.70 29.37
CA LEU A 377 -21.33 12.52 30.18
C LEU A 377 -21.12 12.70 31.67
N GLY A 378 -19.91 13.04 32.15
CA GLY A 378 -19.59 13.18 33.56
C GLY A 378 -19.49 11.85 34.33
N ARG A 379 -19.41 10.70 33.63
CA ARG A 379 -19.26 9.37 34.23
C ARG A 379 -17.79 9.07 34.51
N THR A 380 -17.19 9.77 35.46
CA THR A 380 -15.73 9.79 35.69
C THR A 380 -15.12 8.43 35.97
N ASP A 381 -15.76 7.60 36.83
CA ASP A 381 -15.21 6.28 37.19
C ASP A 381 -15.25 5.29 36.03
N GLU A 382 -16.31 5.33 35.22
CA GLU A 382 -16.41 4.52 33.99
C GLU A 382 -15.39 4.98 32.95
N ALA A 383 -15.19 6.30 32.79
CA ALA A 383 -14.18 6.85 31.92
C ALA A 383 -12.77 6.40 32.32
N ARG A 384 -12.43 6.48 33.61
CA ARG A 384 -11.14 6.01 34.14
C ARG A 384 -10.90 4.54 33.88
N THR A 385 -11.89 3.68 34.13
CA THR A 385 -11.82 2.24 33.88
C THR A 385 -11.58 1.94 32.42
N ALA A 386 -12.31 2.61 31.52
CA ALA A 386 -12.17 2.41 30.08
C ALA A 386 -10.83 2.91 29.54
N TYR A 387 -10.33 4.08 29.99
CA TYR A 387 -8.98 4.56 29.62
C TYR A 387 -7.87 3.65 30.16
N ALA A 388 -7.98 3.11 31.37
CA ALA A 388 -7.02 2.13 31.90
C ALA A 388 -6.95 0.88 30.99
N ARG A 389 -8.10 0.35 30.58
CA ARG A 389 -8.15 -0.76 29.63
C ARG A 389 -7.56 -0.41 28.27
N ALA A 390 -7.86 0.76 27.72
CA ALA A 390 -7.25 1.24 26.49
C ALA A 390 -5.72 1.32 26.60
N LEU A 391 -5.19 1.82 27.73
CA LEU A 391 -3.74 1.95 27.97
C LEU A 391 -3.04 0.59 28.03
N GLU A 392 -3.66 -0.44 28.61
CA GLU A 392 -3.13 -1.81 28.62
C GLU A 392 -2.97 -2.38 27.21
N LEU A 393 -3.91 -2.07 26.32
CA LEU A 393 -3.95 -2.59 24.95
C LEU A 393 -3.10 -1.78 23.96
N THR A 394 -2.79 -0.52 24.29
CA THR A 394 -2.09 0.39 23.39
C THR A 394 -0.59 0.14 23.39
N ARG A 395 0.00 -0.02 22.19
CA ARG A 395 1.44 -0.27 22.00
C ARG A 395 2.21 0.97 21.52
N GLN A 396 1.56 1.88 20.83
CA GLN A 396 2.18 3.08 20.29
C GLN A 396 2.47 4.12 21.37
N ALA A 397 3.70 4.64 21.43
CA ALA A 397 4.10 5.58 22.47
C ALA A 397 3.31 6.92 22.44
N PRO A 398 3.00 7.53 21.28
CA PRO A 398 2.20 8.77 21.24
C PRO A 398 0.76 8.57 21.74
N GLU A 399 0.12 7.46 21.38
CA GLU A 399 -1.23 7.14 21.85
C GLU A 399 -1.24 6.87 23.35
N ARG A 400 -0.23 6.14 23.86
CA ARG A 400 -0.07 5.93 25.31
C ARG A 400 0.02 7.24 26.07
N ARG A 401 0.88 8.18 25.62
CA ARG A 401 1.03 9.52 26.25
C ARG A 401 -0.30 10.29 26.24
N PHE A 402 -1.04 10.20 25.13
CA PHE A 402 -2.37 10.82 25.03
C PHE A 402 -3.33 10.25 26.09
N ILE A 403 -3.45 8.91 26.20
CA ILE A 403 -4.34 8.25 27.18
C ILE A 403 -3.90 8.54 28.61
N GLU A 404 -2.59 8.53 28.90
CA GLU A 404 -2.04 8.89 30.21
C GLU A 404 -2.34 10.36 30.58
N GLY A 405 -2.33 11.27 29.60
CA GLY A 405 -2.77 12.64 29.76
C GLY A 405 -4.24 12.72 30.19
N ARG A 406 -5.12 12.00 29.46
CA ARG A 406 -6.57 11.93 29.80
C ARG A 406 -6.83 11.35 31.18
N LEU A 407 -6.10 10.31 31.60
CA LEU A 407 -6.21 9.74 32.93
C LEU A 407 -5.82 10.75 34.03
N ARG A 408 -4.78 11.55 33.80
CA ARG A 408 -4.36 12.62 34.74
C ARG A 408 -5.39 13.74 34.87
N GLU A 409 -6.12 14.07 33.80
CA GLU A 409 -7.20 15.07 33.80
C GLU A 409 -8.42 14.60 34.65
N LEU A 410 -8.60 13.30 34.80
CA LEU A 410 -9.71 12.71 35.60
C LEU A 410 -9.39 12.56 37.09
N GLY A 411 -8.18 12.90 37.51
CA GLY A 411 -7.75 12.91 38.90
C GLY A 411 -7.18 11.57 39.34
#